data_b559234077bd733cbc9bc8751ff738d5
#
_entry.id   b559234077bd733cbc9bc8751ff738d5
#
_cell.length_a   1.000
_cell.length_b   1.000
_cell.length_c   1.000
_cell.angle_alpha   90.00
_cell.angle_beta   90.00
_cell.angle_gamma   90.00
#
_symmetry.space_group_name_H-M   'P 1'
#
loop_
_entity.id
_entity.type
_entity.pdbx_description
1 polymer ?
#
loop_
_entity_poly.entity_id
_entity_poly.type
_entity_poly.pdbx_seq_one_letter_code
_entity_poly.pdbx_strand_id
1 'polypeptide(L)'
;MPLQVRSCVLREDSGGEGQRRGGLGMRRELRLCEGEALYSVLGDRAIIPPFGMHGGGPAKQLSVSWERGQTVKPFGTPGKVTGHRIQKGDVVIMESAGGGGYGDPLNRDPEDVRNDMLSGYITPHRAEAGYGVLFTGEWEVDHDRTSALRLDMLGRRLRLTVKVDETDPYIGNRGKRRVVRLSE
;
A
#
# COMPACT_ATOMS: atom_id res chain seq x y z
N MET A 1 -22.57 23.90 -2.24
CA MET A 1 -22.70 22.54 -2.81
C MET A 1 -23.03 21.60 -1.66
N PRO A 2 -24.10 20.81 -1.72
CA PRO A 2 -24.59 20.02 -0.59
C PRO A 2 -23.79 18.72 -0.41
N LEU A 3 -22.52 18.85 -0.09
CA LEU A 3 -21.64 17.72 0.22
C LEU A 3 -21.32 17.67 1.72
N GLN A 4 -21.42 16.49 2.28
CA GLN A 4 -21.01 16.18 3.66
C GLN A 4 -19.78 15.25 3.63
N VAL A 5 -18.77 15.59 4.40
CA VAL A 5 -17.67 14.63 4.69
C VAL A 5 -18.20 13.66 5.75
N ARG A 6 -18.42 12.40 5.38
CA ARG A 6 -18.85 11.34 6.27
C ARG A 6 -17.66 10.78 7.08
N SER A 7 -16.51 10.67 6.44
CA SER A 7 -15.28 10.17 7.06
C SER A 7 -14.05 10.74 6.36
N CYS A 8 -13.00 10.98 7.13
CA CYS A 8 -11.68 11.35 6.61
C CYS A 8 -10.62 10.82 7.59
N VAL A 9 -10.05 9.66 7.28
CA VAL A 9 -9.14 8.93 8.17
C VAL A 9 -7.91 8.44 7.41
N LEU A 10 -6.84 8.17 8.14
CA LEU A 10 -5.69 7.45 7.59
C LEU A 10 -6.11 6.01 7.25
N ARG A 11 -5.58 5.52 6.16
CA ARG A 11 -5.88 4.18 5.65
C ARG A 11 -4.86 3.20 6.22
N GLU A 12 -5.30 2.42 7.19
CA GLU A 12 -4.50 1.39 7.85
C GLU A 12 -3.89 0.40 6.81
N ASP A 13 -2.66 -0.06 7.06
CA ASP A 13 -1.89 -0.95 6.18
C ASP A 13 -1.67 -0.43 4.76
N SER A 14 -1.79 0.85 4.50
CA SER A 14 -1.66 1.39 3.15
C SER A 14 -0.24 1.81 2.78
N GLY A 15 0.63 2.04 3.76
CA GLY A 15 2.05 2.28 3.54
C GLY A 15 2.81 0.98 3.26
N GLY A 16 3.79 1.02 2.37
CA GLY A 16 4.69 -0.11 2.12
C GLY A 16 5.60 -0.39 3.31
N GLU A 17 5.89 -1.66 3.57
CA GLU A 17 6.81 -2.09 4.61
C GLU A 17 8.24 -1.66 4.28
N GLY A 18 9.02 -1.37 5.30
CA GLY A 18 10.44 -1.04 5.16
C GLY A 18 11.07 -0.73 6.51
N GLN A 19 12.39 -0.67 6.55
CA GLN A 19 13.10 -0.11 7.69
C GLN A 19 12.54 1.29 8.01
N ARG A 20 12.20 2.03 6.94
CA ARG A 20 11.33 3.21 7.01
C ARG A 20 10.03 2.90 6.29
N ARG A 21 8.94 2.83 7.06
CA ARG A 21 7.59 2.60 6.53
C ARG A 21 7.19 3.75 5.60
N GLY A 22 6.53 3.42 4.49
CA GLY A 22 5.89 4.42 3.62
C GLY A 22 4.75 5.17 4.33
N GLY A 23 4.49 6.39 3.91
CA GLY A 23 3.36 7.17 4.39
C GLY A 23 2.02 6.47 4.11
N LEU A 24 1.04 6.68 4.99
CA LEU A 24 -0.29 6.12 4.80
C LEU A 24 -1.09 6.92 3.77
N GLY A 25 -1.91 6.22 3.02
CA GLY A 25 -2.99 6.82 2.26
C GLY A 25 -4.10 7.32 3.17
N MET A 26 -5.06 8.03 2.57
CA MET A 26 -6.22 8.55 3.24
C MET A 26 -7.50 7.93 2.66
N ARG A 27 -8.43 7.57 3.51
CA ARG A 27 -9.80 7.21 3.14
C ARG A 27 -10.70 8.42 3.40
N ARG A 28 -11.36 8.89 2.35
CA ARG A 28 -12.34 9.97 2.40
C ARG A 28 -13.66 9.51 1.85
N GLU A 29 -14.73 9.81 2.57
CA GLU A 29 -16.10 9.50 2.17
C GLU A 29 -16.92 10.79 2.10
N LEU A 30 -17.46 11.05 0.90
CA LEU A 30 -18.24 12.25 0.62
C LEU A 30 -19.67 11.84 0.24
N ARG A 31 -20.65 12.30 1.04
CA ARG A 31 -22.07 12.08 0.78
C ARG A 31 -22.67 13.28 0.03
N LEU A 32 -23.45 13.02 -0.99
CA LEU A 32 -24.29 14.02 -1.62
C LEU A 32 -25.61 14.13 -0.83
N CYS A 33 -25.84 15.30 -0.20
CA CYS A 33 -27.00 15.50 0.67
C CYS A 33 -28.28 15.89 -0.07
N GLU A 34 -28.14 16.54 -1.23
CA GLU A 34 -29.32 17.04 -2.02
C GLU A 34 -29.00 17.03 -3.51
N GLY A 35 -30.05 16.83 -4.33
CA GLY A 35 -30.00 16.93 -5.78
C GLY A 35 -29.19 15.83 -6.44
N GLU A 36 -28.62 16.16 -7.58
CA GLU A 36 -27.75 15.31 -8.40
C GLU A 36 -26.46 16.04 -8.70
N ALA A 37 -25.39 15.28 -8.93
CA ALA A 37 -24.10 15.81 -9.34
C ALA A 37 -23.39 14.87 -10.31
N LEU A 38 -22.42 15.41 -11.06
CA LEU A 38 -21.49 14.62 -11.85
C LEU A 38 -20.18 14.47 -11.07
N TYR A 39 -19.79 13.23 -10.83
CA TYR A 39 -18.54 12.89 -10.20
C TYR A 39 -17.48 12.56 -11.26
N SER A 40 -16.34 13.20 -11.14
CA SER A 40 -15.17 12.88 -11.95
C SER A 40 -13.94 12.82 -11.06
N VAL A 41 -13.07 11.86 -11.31
CA VAL A 41 -11.77 11.72 -10.66
C VAL A 41 -10.73 11.23 -11.65
N LEU A 42 -9.54 11.79 -11.56
CA LEU A 42 -8.36 11.34 -12.26
C LEU A 42 -7.28 11.09 -11.22
N GLY A 43 -6.93 9.83 -11.02
CA GLY A 43 -5.94 9.41 -10.05
C GLY A 43 -5.01 8.36 -10.63
N ASP A 44 -3.74 8.50 -10.29
CA ASP A 44 -2.70 7.52 -10.64
C ASP A 44 -2.54 6.47 -9.52
N ARG A 45 -1.73 5.45 -9.80
CA ARG A 45 -1.43 4.37 -8.87
C ARG A 45 -2.63 3.48 -8.49
N ALA A 46 -3.62 3.41 -9.36
CA ALA A 46 -4.78 2.52 -9.17
C ALA A 46 -4.56 1.09 -9.71
N ILE A 47 -3.55 0.90 -10.58
CA ILE A 47 -3.19 -0.42 -11.16
C ILE A 47 -1.80 -0.83 -10.66
N ILE A 48 -0.81 0.05 -10.81
CA ILE A 48 0.55 -0.18 -10.35
C ILE A 48 0.73 0.62 -9.05
N PRO A 49 0.87 -0.06 -7.89
CA PRO A 49 1.05 0.63 -6.61
C PRO A 49 2.38 1.40 -6.57
N PRO A 50 2.54 2.38 -5.68
CA PRO A 50 3.86 2.92 -5.36
C PRO A 50 4.78 1.78 -4.90
N PHE A 51 5.91 1.62 -5.60
CA PHE A 51 6.88 0.58 -5.27
C PHE A 51 7.75 0.99 -4.07
N GLY A 52 8.29 -0.01 -3.37
CA GLY A 52 9.32 0.21 -2.35
C GLY A 52 10.73 0.31 -2.94
N MET A 53 11.66 0.76 -2.15
CA MET A 53 13.07 0.90 -2.53
C MET A 53 13.99 0.20 -1.53
N HIS A 54 15.15 -0.28 -2.01
CA HIS A 54 16.18 -0.93 -1.18
C HIS A 54 15.66 -2.08 -0.30
N GLY A 55 14.75 -2.89 -0.84
CA GLY A 55 14.15 -4.02 -0.11
C GLY A 55 12.83 -3.68 0.60
N GLY A 56 12.38 -2.43 0.54
CA GLY A 56 11.06 -2.05 1.03
C GLY A 56 9.93 -2.57 0.14
N GLY A 57 8.76 -2.80 0.73
CA GLY A 57 7.57 -3.30 0.05
C GLY A 57 6.74 -2.19 -0.62
N PRO A 58 5.82 -2.59 -1.53
CA PRO A 58 4.90 -1.66 -2.18
C PRO A 58 3.81 -1.19 -1.21
N ALA A 59 3.26 -0.01 -1.49
CA ALA A 59 2.07 0.50 -0.83
C ALA A 59 0.78 -0.12 -1.35
N LYS A 60 -0.36 0.12 -0.68
CA LYS A 60 -1.69 -0.15 -1.27
C LYS A 60 -1.98 0.84 -2.41
N GLN A 61 -2.69 0.35 -3.41
CA GLN A 61 -3.12 1.13 -4.58
C GLN A 61 -4.18 2.17 -4.22
N LEU A 62 -4.33 3.18 -5.07
CA LEU A 62 -5.51 4.04 -5.08
C LEU A 62 -6.75 3.21 -5.43
N SER A 63 -7.83 3.43 -4.69
CA SER A 63 -9.13 2.83 -4.94
C SER A 63 -10.21 3.90 -4.91
N VAL A 64 -11.17 3.82 -5.83
CA VAL A 64 -12.34 4.70 -5.85
C VAL A 64 -13.58 3.85 -6.05
N SER A 65 -14.57 4.05 -5.18
CA SER A 65 -15.84 3.37 -5.22
C SER A 65 -16.98 4.30 -4.85
N TRP A 66 -18.21 3.86 -5.03
CA TRP A 66 -19.40 4.59 -4.63
C TRP A 66 -20.39 3.66 -3.94
N GLU A 67 -21.14 4.21 -3.02
CA GLU A 67 -22.15 3.53 -2.22
C GLU A 67 -23.52 4.11 -2.52
N ARG A 68 -24.51 3.26 -2.77
CA ARG A 68 -25.92 3.59 -2.88
C ARG A 68 -26.73 2.63 -2.02
N GLY A 69 -27.42 3.15 -1.03
CA GLY A 69 -28.07 2.32 -0.01
C GLY A 69 -27.04 1.51 0.78
N GLN A 70 -27.12 0.18 0.69
CA GLN A 70 -26.18 -0.74 1.35
C GLN A 70 -25.17 -1.36 0.37
N THR A 71 -25.17 -0.94 -0.89
CA THR A 71 -24.33 -1.53 -1.92
C THR A 71 -23.17 -0.63 -2.26
N VAL A 72 -21.96 -1.14 -2.06
CA VAL A 72 -20.72 -0.48 -2.50
C VAL A 72 -20.25 -1.11 -3.81
N LYS A 73 -19.95 -0.28 -4.81
CA LYS A 73 -19.47 -0.69 -6.13
C LYS A 73 -18.20 0.04 -6.52
N PRO A 74 -17.20 -0.63 -7.09
CA PRO A 74 -16.09 0.05 -7.72
C PRO A 74 -16.57 0.76 -9.00
N PHE A 75 -15.88 1.80 -9.41
CA PHE A 75 -16.04 2.34 -10.75
C PHE A 75 -15.41 1.43 -11.81
N GLY A 76 -15.94 1.45 -13.03
CA GLY A 76 -15.53 0.51 -14.08
C GLY A 76 -14.04 0.61 -14.50
N THR A 77 -13.45 1.81 -14.41
CA THR A 77 -12.03 2.01 -14.71
C THR A 77 -11.30 2.43 -13.43
N PRO A 78 -10.26 1.68 -12.98
CA PRO A 78 -9.51 2.01 -11.78
C PRO A 78 -8.93 3.43 -11.84
N GLY A 79 -9.25 4.23 -10.85
CA GLY A 79 -8.69 5.57 -10.67
C GLY A 79 -9.11 6.63 -11.71
N LYS A 80 -9.91 6.27 -12.73
CA LYS A 80 -10.31 7.19 -13.79
C LYS A 80 -11.83 7.12 -14.00
N VAL A 81 -12.52 8.16 -13.61
CA VAL A 81 -13.98 8.29 -13.73
C VAL A 81 -14.30 9.65 -14.31
N THR A 82 -15.18 9.71 -15.30
CA THR A 82 -15.63 10.98 -15.89
C THR A 82 -17.14 10.99 -15.97
N GLY A 83 -17.76 12.03 -15.41
CA GLY A 83 -19.18 12.31 -15.57
C GLY A 83 -20.13 11.26 -14.98
N HIS A 84 -19.71 10.50 -13.96
CA HIS A 84 -20.59 9.55 -13.29
C HIS A 84 -21.67 10.29 -12.51
N ARG A 85 -22.95 9.98 -12.79
CA ARG A 85 -24.07 10.61 -12.08
C ARG A 85 -24.21 10.02 -10.67
N ILE A 86 -24.13 10.89 -9.69
CA ILE A 86 -24.47 10.61 -8.29
C ILE A 86 -25.73 11.39 -7.90
N GLN A 87 -26.53 10.82 -7.03
CA GLN A 87 -27.78 11.38 -6.55
C GLN A 87 -27.80 11.51 -5.03
N LYS A 88 -28.77 12.24 -4.51
CA LYS A 88 -28.98 12.38 -3.06
C LYS A 88 -28.85 11.05 -2.31
N GLY A 89 -28.01 11.02 -1.27
CA GLY A 89 -27.74 9.85 -0.44
C GLY A 89 -26.55 9.02 -0.89
N ASP A 90 -26.09 9.14 -2.14
CA ASP A 90 -24.89 8.44 -2.59
C ASP A 90 -23.65 8.93 -1.85
N VAL A 91 -22.72 8.02 -1.61
CA VAL A 91 -21.41 8.30 -1.02
C VAL A 91 -20.32 7.91 -1.99
N VAL A 92 -19.43 8.85 -2.26
CA VAL A 92 -18.18 8.54 -2.97
C VAL A 92 -17.10 8.22 -1.95
N ILE A 93 -16.42 7.11 -2.14
CA ILE A 93 -15.36 6.61 -1.28
C ILE A 93 -14.06 6.66 -2.08
N MET A 94 -13.12 7.47 -1.63
CA MET A 94 -11.80 7.61 -2.22
C MET A 94 -10.74 7.16 -1.22
N GLU A 95 -9.96 6.18 -1.60
CA GLU A 95 -8.83 5.66 -0.85
C GLU A 95 -7.55 5.97 -1.62
N SER A 96 -6.79 6.97 -1.20
CA SER A 96 -5.53 7.29 -1.87
C SER A 96 -4.49 6.17 -1.67
N ALA A 97 -3.56 6.06 -2.60
CA ALA A 97 -2.41 5.18 -2.42
C ALA A 97 -1.57 5.63 -1.22
N GLY A 98 -0.89 4.70 -0.60
CA GLY A 98 0.19 4.98 0.34
C GLY A 98 1.52 5.29 -0.37
N GLY A 99 2.57 5.55 0.37
CA GLY A 99 3.96 5.59 -0.08
C GLY A 99 4.62 4.23 -0.01
N GLY A 100 5.55 3.91 -0.93
CA GLY A 100 6.36 2.69 -0.82
C GLY A 100 7.31 2.74 0.39
N GLY A 101 7.67 1.57 0.91
CA GLY A 101 8.66 1.43 1.98
C GLY A 101 10.08 1.62 1.50
N TYR A 102 10.99 1.93 2.40
CA TYR A 102 12.41 2.06 2.12
C TYR A 102 13.25 1.19 3.05
N GLY A 103 14.17 0.44 2.51
CA GLY A 103 15.03 -0.48 3.25
C GLY A 103 14.30 -1.75 3.68
N ASP A 104 15.06 -2.74 4.13
CA ASP A 104 14.52 -4.03 4.55
C ASP A 104 13.61 -3.88 5.79
N PRO A 105 12.33 -4.32 5.73
CA PRO A 105 11.42 -4.22 6.87
C PRO A 105 11.88 -5.01 8.10
N LEU A 106 12.66 -6.09 7.92
CA LEU A 106 13.19 -6.86 9.05
C LEU A 106 14.28 -6.10 9.84
N ASN A 107 14.79 -4.99 9.30
CA ASN A 107 15.71 -4.09 9.99
C ASN A 107 15.02 -2.95 10.74
N ARG A 108 13.67 -2.86 10.69
CA ARG A 108 12.93 -1.87 11.47
C ARG A 108 12.94 -2.27 12.94
N ASP A 109 13.12 -1.27 13.83
CA ASP A 109 13.03 -1.48 15.28
C ASP A 109 11.66 -2.10 15.63
N PRO A 110 11.61 -3.23 16.36
CA PRO A 110 10.34 -3.84 16.77
C PRO A 110 9.44 -2.90 17.59
N GLU A 111 10.02 -2.00 18.39
CA GLU A 111 9.24 -1.02 19.15
C GLU A 111 8.60 0.04 18.25
N ASP A 112 9.27 0.45 17.17
CA ASP A 112 8.66 1.32 16.16
C ASP A 112 7.48 0.64 15.46
N VAL A 113 7.59 -0.69 15.20
CA VAL A 113 6.48 -1.47 14.62
C VAL A 113 5.32 -1.56 15.62
N ARG A 114 5.60 -1.77 16.90
CA ARG A 114 4.61 -1.75 17.97
C ARG A 114 3.90 -0.39 18.04
N ASN A 115 4.65 0.70 18.02
CA ASN A 115 4.09 2.05 18.05
C ASN A 115 3.19 2.32 16.83
N ASP A 116 3.59 1.89 15.64
CA ASP A 116 2.76 1.97 14.44
C ASP A 116 1.46 1.17 14.60
N MET A 117 1.51 -0.02 15.20
CA MET A 117 0.34 -0.86 15.45
C MET A 117 -0.60 -0.22 16.50
N LEU A 118 -0.07 0.25 17.61
CA LEU A 118 -0.87 0.92 18.64
C LEU A 118 -1.51 2.22 18.14
N SER A 119 -0.86 2.90 17.19
CA SER A 119 -1.38 4.11 16.54
C SER A 119 -2.43 3.82 15.46
N GLY A 120 -2.74 2.54 15.16
CA GLY A 120 -3.66 2.14 14.10
C GLY A 120 -3.12 2.40 12.68
N TYR A 121 -1.82 2.47 12.53
CA TYR A 121 -1.19 2.64 11.21
C TYR A 121 -1.01 1.31 10.49
N ILE A 122 -0.78 0.24 11.24
CA ILE A 122 -0.68 -1.12 10.74
C ILE A 122 -1.47 -2.07 11.65
N THR A 123 -1.96 -3.17 11.07
CA THR A 123 -2.60 -4.25 11.83
C THR A 123 -1.57 -5.14 12.51
N PRO A 124 -1.94 -5.87 13.59
CA PRO A 124 -1.08 -6.92 14.17
C PRO A 124 -0.64 -7.96 13.14
N HIS A 125 -1.54 -8.35 12.24
CA HIS A 125 -1.21 -9.24 11.12
C HIS A 125 -0.12 -8.66 10.21
N ARG A 126 -0.17 -7.35 9.92
CA ARG A 126 0.86 -6.68 9.11
C ARG A 126 2.20 -6.58 9.85
N ALA A 127 2.17 -6.37 11.16
CA ALA A 127 3.37 -6.39 11.99
C ALA A 127 4.08 -7.75 11.93
N GLU A 128 3.33 -8.84 12.03
CA GLU A 128 3.86 -10.20 11.91
C GLU A 128 4.32 -10.50 10.48
N ALA A 129 3.43 -10.42 9.51
CA ALA A 129 3.71 -10.87 8.13
C ALA A 129 4.72 -9.97 7.39
N GLY A 130 4.72 -8.65 7.65
CA GLY A 130 5.57 -7.69 6.95
C GLY A 130 6.88 -7.38 7.65
N TYR A 131 6.88 -7.37 8.99
CA TYR A 131 8.03 -6.93 9.79
C TYR A 131 8.62 -8.05 10.67
N GLY A 132 7.97 -9.20 10.72
CA GLY A 132 8.37 -10.32 11.58
C GLY A 132 8.34 -9.97 13.06
N VAL A 133 7.39 -9.14 13.52
CA VAL A 133 7.23 -8.73 14.91
C VAL A 133 6.02 -9.40 15.54
N LEU A 134 6.28 -10.06 16.66
CA LEU A 134 5.26 -10.73 17.47
C LEU A 134 5.07 -10.00 18.79
N PHE A 135 3.84 -10.04 19.29
CA PHE A 135 3.47 -9.39 20.53
C PHE A 135 2.99 -10.42 21.57
N THR A 136 3.15 -10.05 22.83
CA THR A 136 2.51 -10.73 23.97
C THR A 136 1.01 -10.40 24.05
N GLY A 137 0.30 -11.01 25.00
CA GLY A 137 -1.12 -10.70 25.25
C GLY A 137 -1.39 -9.25 25.68
N GLU A 138 -0.35 -8.53 26.14
CA GLU A 138 -0.43 -7.12 26.55
C GLU A 138 0.10 -6.13 25.49
N TRP A 139 0.27 -6.61 24.28
CA TRP A 139 0.83 -5.84 23.15
C TRP A 139 2.27 -5.35 23.34
N GLU A 140 3.04 -5.98 24.25
CA GLU A 140 4.48 -5.78 24.33
C GLU A 140 5.19 -6.63 23.28
N VAL A 141 6.37 -6.19 22.82
CA VAL A 141 7.16 -6.96 21.85
C VAL A 141 7.68 -8.23 22.51
N ASP A 142 7.41 -9.38 21.90
CA ASP A 142 8.04 -10.65 22.25
C ASP A 142 9.38 -10.76 21.49
N HIS A 143 10.45 -10.29 22.11
CA HIS A 143 11.76 -10.18 21.47
C HIS A 143 12.35 -11.52 21.03
N ASP A 144 12.16 -12.58 21.81
CA ASP A 144 12.70 -13.92 21.51
C ASP A 144 11.99 -14.52 20.29
N ARG A 145 10.65 -14.52 20.31
CA ARG A 145 9.85 -15.02 19.19
C ARG A 145 9.99 -14.14 17.94
N THR A 146 10.11 -12.84 18.09
CA THR A 146 10.39 -11.90 17.00
C THR A 146 11.72 -12.19 16.33
N SER A 147 12.76 -12.40 17.13
CA SER A 147 14.11 -12.75 16.61
C SER A 147 14.09 -14.07 15.85
N ALA A 148 13.45 -15.10 16.41
CA ALA A 148 13.32 -16.41 15.77
C ALA A 148 12.54 -16.31 14.44
N LEU A 149 11.41 -15.58 14.43
CA LEU A 149 10.60 -15.38 13.22
C LEU A 149 11.39 -14.64 12.13
N ARG A 150 12.11 -13.57 12.48
CA ARG A 150 12.93 -12.81 11.52
C ARG A 150 14.04 -13.66 10.91
N LEU A 151 14.71 -14.52 11.69
CA LEU A 151 15.70 -15.46 11.18
C LEU A 151 15.09 -16.46 10.20
N ASP A 152 13.93 -17.01 10.51
CA ASP A 152 13.19 -17.89 9.60
C ASP A 152 12.79 -17.18 8.30
N MET A 153 12.24 -15.97 8.39
CA MET A 153 11.88 -15.15 7.22
C MET A 153 13.10 -14.85 6.34
N LEU A 154 14.25 -14.55 6.93
CA LEU A 154 15.50 -14.35 6.20
C LEU A 154 15.97 -15.63 5.52
N GLY A 155 15.83 -16.78 6.17
CA GLY A 155 16.21 -18.10 5.63
C GLY A 155 15.35 -18.51 4.42
N ARG A 156 14.11 -18.07 4.36
CA ARG A 156 13.18 -18.38 3.24
C ARG A 156 13.38 -17.48 2.01
N ARG A 157 14.22 -16.43 2.09
CA ARG A 157 14.43 -15.52 0.95
C ARG A 157 15.18 -16.23 -0.17
N LEU A 158 14.64 -16.13 -1.38
CA LEU A 158 15.33 -16.59 -2.58
C LEU A 158 16.58 -15.73 -2.81
N ARG A 159 17.73 -16.36 -2.97
CA ARG A 159 18.97 -15.70 -3.40
C ARG A 159 19.09 -15.89 -4.92
N LEU A 160 18.87 -14.84 -5.67
CA LEU A 160 19.06 -14.85 -7.12
C LEU A 160 20.43 -14.26 -7.45
N THR A 161 21.20 -14.98 -8.26
CA THR A 161 22.43 -14.45 -8.86
C THR A 161 22.05 -13.76 -10.17
N VAL A 162 22.26 -12.47 -10.23
CA VAL A 162 22.02 -11.67 -11.43
C VAL A 162 23.32 -11.62 -12.23
N LYS A 163 23.33 -12.22 -13.43
CA LYS A 163 24.38 -12.01 -14.41
C LYS A 163 23.98 -10.89 -15.37
N VAL A 164 24.81 -9.89 -15.53
CA VAL A 164 24.64 -8.85 -16.53
C VAL A 164 25.28 -9.36 -17.82
N ASP A 165 24.47 -9.60 -18.83
CA ASP A 165 24.96 -9.95 -20.15
C ASP A 165 25.26 -8.65 -20.91
N GLU A 166 26.55 -8.32 -21.03
CA GLU A 166 27.02 -7.13 -21.73
C GLU A 166 27.06 -7.32 -23.26
N THR A 167 26.83 -8.55 -23.72
CA THR A 167 26.92 -8.93 -25.15
C THR A 167 25.57 -8.96 -25.85
N ASP A 168 24.45 -8.69 -25.13
CA ASP A 168 23.11 -8.72 -25.72
C ASP A 168 22.97 -7.65 -26.83
N PRO A 169 22.71 -8.05 -28.08
CA PRO A 169 22.63 -7.14 -29.22
C PRO A 169 21.45 -6.14 -29.15
N TYR A 170 20.50 -6.37 -28.25
CA TYR A 170 19.40 -5.42 -27.98
C TYR A 170 19.78 -4.27 -27.04
N ILE A 171 21.01 -4.26 -26.54
CA ILE A 171 21.57 -3.09 -25.85
C ILE A 171 21.89 -2.02 -26.91
N GLY A 172 20.84 -1.44 -27.46
CA GLY A 172 20.97 -0.43 -28.48
C GLY A 172 21.64 0.86 -27.97
N ASN A 173 22.21 1.64 -28.87
CA ASN A 173 23.05 2.84 -28.73
C ASN A 173 22.46 4.02 -27.93
N ARG A 174 21.35 3.86 -27.20
CA ARG A 174 20.72 4.88 -26.35
C ARG A 174 20.74 4.47 -24.89
N GLY A 175 21.89 4.58 -24.28
CA GLY A 175 22.07 4.35 -22.86
C GLY A 175 22.18 2.85 -22.52
N LYS A 176 23.19 2.50 -21.77
CA LYS A 176 23.47 1.12 -21.31
C LYS A 176 22.28 0.56 -20.52
N ARG A 177 21.33 -0.09 -21.19
CA ARG A 177 20.31 -0.91 -20.54
C ARG A 177 20.97 -2.21 -20.13
N ARG A 178 21.04 -2.47 -18.85
CA ARG A 178 21.49 -3.75 -18.32
C ARG A 178 20.33 -4.75 -18.41
N VAL A 179 20.49 -5.79 -19.22
CA VAL A 179 19.53 -6.89 -19.27
C VAL A 179 19.88 -7.86 -18.15
N VAL A 180 18.89 -8.14 -17.32
CA VAL A 180 19.01 -9.09 -16.22
C VAL A 180 18.36 -10.39 -16.67
N ARG A 181 19.12 -11.46 -16.79
CA ARG A 181 18.59 -12.81 -16.94
C ARG A 181 18.60 -13.51 -15.58
N LEU A 182 17.44 -14.01 -15.19
CA LEU A 182 17.32 -14.89 -14.04
C LEU A 182 17.74 -16.28 -14.51
N SER A 183 18.77 -16.87 -13.88
CA SER A 183 19.08 -18.30 -14.07
C SER A 183 18.12 -19.12 -13.20
N GLU A 184 17.48 -20.12 -13.77
CA GLU A 184 16.76 -21.16 -13.06
C GLU A 184 17.71 -21.98 -12.17
#